data_8601ddb7168b8268ec7c9dfc5e832695
#
_entry.id   8601ddb7168b8268ec7c9dfc5e832695
#
_cell.length_a   1.000
_cell.length_b   1.000
_cell.length_c   1.000
_cell.angle_alpha   90.00
_cell.angle_beta   90.00
_cell.angle_gamma   90.00
#
_symmetry.space_group_name_H-M   'P 1'
#
loop_
_entity.id
_entity.type
_entity.pdbx_description
1 polymer ?
#
loop_
_entity_poly.entity_id
_entity_poly.type
_entity_poly.pdbx_seq_one_letter_code
_entity_poly.pdbx_strand_id
1 'polypeptide(L)'
;MSNHPTSFAEWQDYPSTLDPIHVAWLKSAKKSKTAFAVADIEGVEISHKKFLTGVLLFSKKIEAYSPEQNVGLLLPSSGGGAIASIAILSLGKTLVNLNFTAGKKALNSAAKQAEVKHIYTSRKFLDKMLERGMNLESYFPETKLLMLEDIKEEISTLSRIITLLKAIILPVSMIQKSYFKDVSMNDTAAI
;
A
#
# COMPACT_ATOMS: atom_id res chain seq x y z
N MET A 1 6.77 -16.62 27.69
CA MET A 1 5.33 -16.31 27.44
C MET A 1 5.28 -14.87 26.97
N SER A 2 4.88 -14.57 25.74
CA SER A 2 4.79 -13.19 25.23
C SER A 2 3.56 -12.54 25.90
N ASN A 3 3.79 -11.52 26.72
CA ASN A 3 2.72 -10.69 27.28
C ASN A 3 2.13 -9.82 26.15
N HIS A 4 1.23 -10.37 25.36
CA HIS A 4 0.46 -9.56 24.44
C HIS A 4 -0.70 -8.89 25.19
N PRO A 5 -0.98 -7.61 24.90
CA PRO A 5 -2.13 -6.92 25.46
C PRO A 5 -3.43 -7.67 25.16
N THR A 6 -4.30 -7.75 26.14
CA THR A 6 -5.59 -8.46 26.05
C THR A 6 -6.78 -7.53 25.90
N SER A 7 -6.57 -6.23 26.10
CA SER A 7 -7.61 -5.20 25.97
C SER A 7 -7.14 -4.03 25.10
N PHE A 8 -8.08 -3.26 24.53
CA PHE A 8 -7.76 -2.06 23.76
C PHE A 8 -7.03 -0.99 24.60
N ALA A 9 -7.37 -0.87 25.89
CA ALA A 9 -6.69 0.05 26.81
C ALA A 9 -5.22 -0.35 27.02
N GLU A 10 -4.92 -1.65 27.15
CA GLU A 10 -3.54 -2.15 27.27
C GLU A 10 -2.72 -1.91 25.99
N TRP A 11 -3.36 -1.91 24.82
CA TRP A 11 -2.69 -1.57 23.56
C TRP A 11 -2.27 -0.11 23.48
N GLN A 12 -2.99 0.80 24.14
CA GLN A 12 -2.61 2.22 24.18
C GLN A 12 -1.31 2.46 24.96
N ASP A 13 -1.06 1.61 25.96
CA ASP A 13 0.15 1.65 26.80
C ASP A 13 1.24 0.66 26.36
N TYR A 14 1.04 -0.01 25.21
CA TYR A 14 2.02 -0.97 24.71
C TYR A 14 3.33 -0.27 24.36
N PRO A 15 4.49 -0.82 24.82
CA PRO A 15 5.74 -0.08 24.72
C PRO A 15 6.09 0.29 23.29
N SER A 16 6.51 1.52 23.09
CA SER A 16 6.98 2.12 21.82
C SER A 16 8.20 1.42 21.18
N THR A 17 8.54 0.21 21.64
CA THR A 17 9.62 -0.63 21.10
C THR A 17 9.21 -1.34 19.81
N LEU A 18 7.92 -1.33 19.46
CA LEU A 18 7.44 -1.89 18.21
C LEU A 18 7.64 -0.90 17.06
N ASP A 19 8.07 -1.42 15.94
CA ASP A 19 8.13 -0.64 14.72
C ASP A 19 6.75 -0.53 14.06
N PRO A 20 6.41 0.60 13.43
CA PRO A 20 5.30 0.66 12.49
C PRO A 20 5.40 -0.43 11.42
N ILE A 21 4.28 -0.93 10.93
CA ILE A 21 4.21 -2.11 10.04
C ILE A 21 5.15 -2.01 8.82
N HIS A 22 5.23 -0.84 8.19
CA HIS A 22 6.10 -0.62 7.03
C HIS A 22 7.60 -0.63 7.40
N VAL A 23 7.95 -0.22 8.62
CA VAL A 23 9.32 -0.27 9.14
C VAL A 23 9.71 -1.71 9.51
N ALA A 24 8.84 -2.41 10.22
CA ALA A 24 9.04 -3.83 10.54
C ALA A 24 9.20 -4.66 9.27
N TRP A 25 8.34 -4.42 8.28
CA TRP A 25 8.43 -5.04 6.97
C TRP A 25 9.76 -4.71 6.26
N LEU A 26 10.19 -3.44 6.26
CA LEU A 26 11.47 -3.04 5.64
C LEU A 26 12.65 -3.78 6.26
N LYS A 27 12.70 -3.90 7.59
CA LYS A 27 13.74 -4.64 8.30
C LYS A 27 13.77 -6.11 7.87
N SER A 28 12.59 -6.74 7.75
CA SER A 28 12.44 -8.12 7.26
C SER A 28 12.89 -8.26 5.80
N ALA A 29 12.45 -7.36 4.93
CA ALA A 29 12.80 -7.37 3.51
C ALA A 29 14.31 -7.24 3.27
N LYS A 30 15.01 -6.47 4.11
CA LYS A 30 16.47 -6.31 4.01
C LYS A 30 17.24 -7.54 4.49
N LYS A 31 16.68 -8.34 5.40
CA LYS A 31 17.27 -9.61 5.84
C LYS A 31 17.13 -10.71 4.78
N SER A 32 15.99 -10.80 4.11
CA SER A 32 15.60 -11.91 3.22
C SER A 32 15.45 -11.48 1.76
N LYS A 33 16.43 -10.75 1.22
CA LYS A 33 16.36 -10.07 -0.10
C LYS A 33 15.88 -10.94 -1.26
N THR A 34 16.25 -12.21 -1.31
CA THR A 34 15.95 -13.13 -2.41
C THR A 34 14.77 -14.05 -2.13
N ALA A 35 14.31 -14.14 -0.88
CA ALA A 35 13.14 -14.91 -0.52
C ALA A 35 11.87 -14.26 -1.10
N PHE A 36 10.81 -15.06 -1.27
CA PHE A 36 9.51 -14.56 -1.69
C PHE A 36 8.92 -13.65 -0.62
N ALA A 37 8.42 -12.50 -1.06
CA ALA A 37 7.65 -11.58 -0.23
C ALA A 37 6.15 -11.82 -0.40
N VAL A 38 5.73 -12.03 -1.65
CA VAL A 38 4.33 -12.23 -2.04
C VAL A 38 4.28 -13.23 -3.17
N ALA A 39 3.33 -14.17 -3.10
CA ALA A 39 2.86 -14.97 -4.21
C ALA A 39 1.35 -14.76 -4.32
N ASP A 40 0.82 -14.52 -5.52
CA ASP A 40 -0.61 -14.35 -5.73
C ASP A 40 -1.22 -15.54 -6.47
N ILE A 41 -2.54 -15.56 -6.55
CA ILE A 41 -3.29 -16.65 -7.20
C ILE A 41 -3.07 -16.75 -8.73
N GLU A 42 -2.49 -15.73 -9.34
CA GLU A 42 -2.13 -15.71 -10.75
C GLU A 42 -0.72 -16.27 -10.99
N GLY A 43 -0.06 -16.77 -9.95
CA GLY A 43 1.29 -17.35 -10.00
C GLY A 43 2.40 -16.31 -10.07
N VAL A 44 2.11 -15.05 -9.78
CA VAL A 44 3.14 -14.01 -9.72
C VAL A 44 3.89 -14.12 -8.40
N GLU A 45 5.18 -14.39 -8.49
CA GLU A 45 6.09 -14.44 -7.34
C GLU A 45 6.99 -13.20 -7.31
N ILE A 46 6.94 -12.47 -6.20
CA ILE A 46 7.70 -11.24 -6.01
C ILE A 46 8.69 -11.45 -4.84
N SER A 47 9.98 -11.36 -5.12
CA SER A 47 10.99 -11.39 -4.07
C SER A 47 11.01 -10.09 -3.26
N HIS A 48 11.51 -10.13 -2.03
CA HIS A 48 11.62 -8.94 -1.16
C HIS A 48 12.34 -7.76 -1.83
N LYS A 49 13.41 -8.01 -2.60
CA LYS A 49 14.10 -6.94 -3.33
C LYS A 49 13.22 -6.27 -4.41
N LYS A 50 12.45 -7.05 -5.16
CA LYS A 50 11.52 -6.52 -6.17
C LYS A 50 10.36 -5.79 -5.51
N PHE A 51 9.83 -6.36 -4.43
CA PHE A 51 8.76 -5.75 -3.65
C PHE A 51 9.22 -4.39 -3.08
N LEU A 52 10.37 -4.34 -2.43
CA LEU A 52 10.92 -3.08 -1.89
C LEU A 52 11.15 -2.04 -3.00
N THR A 53 11.69 -2.45 -4.15
CA THR A 53 11.83 -1.55 -5.31
C THR A 53 10.48 -0.97 -5.73
N GLY A 54 9.45 -1.82 -5.81
CA GLY A 54 8.08 -1.40 -6.11
C GLY A 54 7.55 -0.40 -5.09
N VAL A 55 7.71 -0.67 -3.80
CA VAL A 55 7.30 0.25 -2.72
C VAL A 55 7.97 1.61 -2.87
N LEU A 56 9.30 1.67 -3.07
CA LEU A 56 10.05 2.92 -3.19
C LEU A 56 9.67 3.72 -4.45
N LEU A 57 9.35 3.05 -5.55
CA LEU A 57 8.89 3.71 -6.78
C LEU A 57 7.47 4.23 -6.62
N PHE A 58 6.60 3.42 -6.02
CA PHE A 58 5.20 3.73 -5.90
C PHE A 58 4.93 4.80 -4.84
N SER A 59 5.68 4.81 -3.73
CA SER A 59 5.56 5.85 -2.71
C SER A 59 5.79 7.25 -3.29
N LYS A 60 6.76 7.45 -4.18
CA LYS A 60 6.99 8.71 -4.87
C LYS A 60 5.81 9.15 -5.74
N LYS A 61 5.15 8.19 -6.39
CA LYS A 61 3.97 8.48 -7.21
C LYS A 61 2.76 8.80 -6.36
N ILE A 62 2.55 8.07 -5.26
CA ILE A 62 1.48 8.39 -4.29
C ILE A 62 1.68 9.79 -3.70
N GLU A 63 2.90 10.14 -3.29
CA GLU A 63 3.21 11.47 -2.75
C GLU A 63 2.89 12.59 -3.76
N ALA A 64 3.11 12.33 -5.05
CA ALA A 64 2.82 13.31 -6.12
C ALA A 64 1.33 13.41 -6.48
N TYR A 65 0.59 12.30 -6.44
CA TYR A 65 -0.79 12.26 -6.93
C TYR A 65 -1.86 12.39 -5.85
N SER A 66 -1.55 11.99 -4.64
CA SER A 66 -2.50 11.91 -3.53
C SER A 66 -1.99 12.72 -2.34
N PRO A 67 -2.22 14.05 -2.32
CA PRO A 67 -1.79 14.91 -1.21
C PRO A 67 -2.55 14.65 0.09
N GLU A 68 -3.78 14.10 0.00
CA GLU A 68 -4.64 13.82 1.15
C GLU A 68 -4.06 12.75 2.08
N GLN A 69 -4.57 12.72 3.33
CA GLN A 69 -4.17 11.74 4.35
C GLN A 69 -4.73 10.34 4.05
N ASN A 70 -5.99 10.25 3.65
CA ASN A 70 -6.70 8.98 3.46
C ASN A 70 -6.68 8.58 1.99
N VAL A 71 -6.05 7.47 1.68
CA VAL A 71 -5.85 6.99 0.30
C VAL A 71 -6.58 5.67 0.09
N GLY A 72 -7.45 5.63 -0.90
CA GLY A 72 -8.24 4.45 -1.23
C GLY A 72 -7.44 3.38 -1.99
N LEU A 73 -7.71 2.13 -1.68
CA LEU A 73 -7.24 0.97 -2.43
C LEU A 73 -8.41 0.06 -2.76
N LEU A 74 -8.65 -0.15 -4.05
CA LEU A 74 -9.72 -1.00 -4.57
C LEU A 74 -9.11 -2.08 -5.46
N LEU A 75 -8.60 -3.14 -4.84
CA LEU A 75 -7.92 -4.25 -5.51
C LEU A 75 -8.23 -5.58 -4.83
N PRO A 76 -8.16 -6.69 -5.57
CA PRO A 76 -8.11 -8.01 -4.95
C PRO A 76 -6.76 -8.22 -4.25
N SER A 77 -6.65 -9.30 -3.47
CA SER A 77 -5.37 -9.74 -2.91
C SER A 77 -4.39 -10.05 -4.04
N SER A 78 -3.39 -9.20 -4.21
CA SER A 78 -2.43 -9.27 -5.31
C SER A 78 -1.10 -8.65 -4.93
N GLY A 79 -0.04 -9.00 -5.66
CA GLY A 79 1.29 -8.41 -5.46
C GLY A 79 1.29 -6.88 -5.63
N GLY A 80 0.55 -6.36 -6.59
CA GLY A 80 0.38 -4.92 -6.80
C GLY A 80 -0.34 -4.23 -5.64
N GLY A 81 -1.41 -4.83 -5.12
CA GLY A 81 -2.13 -4.34 -3.96
C GLY A 81 -1.26 -4.31 -2.70
N ALA A 82 -0.48 -5.36 -2.47
CA ALA A 82 0.46 -5.41 -1.35
C ALA A 82 1.54 -4.32 -1.43
N ILE A 83 2.12 -4.08 -2.62
CA ILE A 83 3.09 -2.99 -2.86
C ILE A 83 2.44 -1.64 -2.58
N ALA A 84 1.23 -1.40 -3.10
CA ALA A 84 0.50 -0.16 -2.90
C ALA A 84 0.20 0.08 -1.41
N SER A 85 -0.24 -0.95 -0.68
CA SER A 85 -0.52 -0.86 0.76
C SER A 85 0.71 -0.41 1.55
N ILE A 86 1.85 -1.08 1.38
CA ILE A 86 3.08 -0.70 2.10
C ILE A 86 3.59 0.68 1.65
N ALA A 87 3.42 1.04 0.38
CA ALA A 87 3.81 2.36 -0.11
C ALA A 87 2.96 3.49 0.52
N ILE A 88 1.64 3.31 0.63
CA ILE A 88 0.74 4.25 1.32
C ILE A 88 1.16 4.41 2.78
N LEU A 89 1.34 3.30 3.49
CA LEU A 89 1.73 3.30 4.90
C LEU A 89 3.12 3.92 5.12
N SER A 90 4.07 3.73 4.20
CA SER A 90 5.41 4.31 4.30
C SER A 90 5.43 5.83 4.22
N LEU A 91 4.39 6.44 3.69
CA LEU A 91 4.19 7.88 3.62
C LEU A 91 3.43 8.45 4.84
N GLY A 92 3.16 7.63 5.85
CA GLY A 92 2.36 8.03 7.01
C GLY A 92 0.89 8.30 6.66
N LYS A 93 0.42 7.79 5.52
CA LYS A 93 -0.97 7.95 5.09
C LYS A 93 -1.83 6.80 5.59
N THR A 94 -3.12 7.06 5.73
CA THR A 94 -4.11 6.05 6.12
C THR A 94 -4.56 5.28 4.89
N LEU A 95 -4.39 3.96 4.90
CA LEU A 95 -4.88 3.06 3.88
C LEU A 95 -6.39 2.81 4.08
N VAL A 96 -7.21 3.24 3.13
CA VAL A 96 -8.64 2.91 3.10
C VAL A 96 -8.86 1.73 2.17
N ASN A 97 -9.00 0.53 2.75
CA ASN A 97 -9.15 -0.70 1.98
C ASN A 97 -10.63 -0.92 1.60
N LEU A 98 -10.97 -0.60 0.35
CA LEU A 98 -12.33 -0.69 -0.18
C LEU A 98 -12.66 -2.12 -0.60
N ASN A 99 -13.50 -2.79 0.17
CA ASN A 99 -13.93 -4.16 -0.13
C ASN A 99 -14.91 -4.19 -1.30
N PHE A 100 -14.45 -4.56 -2.49
CA PHE A 100 -15.24 -4.62 -3.72
C PHE A 100 -16.44 -5.58 -3.68
N THR A 101 -16.50 -6.48 -2.69
CA THR A 101 -17.67 -7.37 -2.49
C THR A 101 -18.82 -6.66 -1.76
N ALA A 102 -18.57 -5.50 -1.16
CA ALA A 102 -19.62 -4.68 -0.60
C ALA A 102 -20.42 -3.99 -1.72
N GLY A 103 -21.71 -3.78 -1.50
CA GLY A 103 -22.57 -3.15 -2.50
C GLY A 103 -22.22 -1.67 -2.74
N LYS A 104 -22.68 -1.13 -3.89
CA LYS A 104 -22.40 0.24 -4.34
C LYS A 104 -22.60 1.31 -3.24
N LYS A 105 -23.71 1.23 -2.49
CA LYS A 105 -24.02 2.20 -1.41
C LYS A 105 -22.97 2.16 -0.31
N ALA A 106 -22.54 0.96 0.10
CA ALA A 106 -21.56 0.78 1.17
C ALA A 106 -20.18 1.32 0.75
N LEU A 107 -19.73 0.98 -0.45
CA LEU A 107 -18.45 1.45 -0.99
C LEU A 107 -18.39 2.96 -1.16
N ASN A 108 -19.46 3.57 -1.75
CA ASN A 108 -19.55 5.02 -1.90
C ASN A 108 -19.59 5.72 -0.53
N SER A 109 -20.36 5.19 0.41
CA SER A 109 -20.44 5.72 1.78
C SER A 109 -19.09 5.64 2.50
N ALA A 110 -18.39 4.50 2.41
CA ALA A 110 -17.06 4.32 3.00
C ALA A 110 -16.05 5.33 2.45
N ALA A 111 -15.99 5.48 1.12
CA ALA A 111 -15.09 6.44 0.48
C ALA A 111 -15.41 7.90 0.89
N LYS A 112 -16.69 8.26 0.99
CA LYS A 112 -17.11 9.60 1.44
C LYS A 112 -16.80 9.86 2.91
N GLN A 113 -17.11 8.91 3.80
CA GLN A 113 -16.87 9.05 5.24
C GLN A 113 -15.37 9.12 5.55
N ALA A 114 -14.56 8.39 4.79
CA ALA A 114 -13.11 8.44 4.90
C ALA A 114 -12.48 9.60 4.10
N GLU A 115 -13.28 10.48 3.48
CA GLU A 115 -12.82 11.62 2.68
C GLU A 115 -11.79 11.24 1.59
N VAL A 116 -11.93 10.05 1.01
CA VAL A 116 -11.03 9.55 -0.03
C VAL A 116 -11.21 10.36 -1.31
N LYS A 117 -10.11 10.93 -1.82
CA LYS A 117 -10.08 11.67 -3.10
C LYS A 117 -9.51 10.85 -4.24
N HIS A 118 -8.55 9.97 -3.94
CA HIS A 118 -7.90 9.10 -4.90
C HIS A 118 -8.00 7.65 -4.47
N ILE A 119 -8.37 6.78 -5.42
CA ILE A 119 -8.44 5.34 -5.24
C ILE A 119 -7.48 4.68 -6.23
N TYR A 120 -6.51 3.93 -5.73
CA TYR A 120 -5.64 3.10 -6.57
C TYR A 120 -6.33 1.79 -6.90
N THR A 121 -6.35 1.47 -8.19
CA THR A 121 -6.98 0.25 -8.72
C THR A 121 -6.24 -0.24 -9.97
N SER A 122 -6.76 -1.23 -10.67
CA SER A 122 -6.16 -1.85 -11.87
C SER A 122 -7.22 -1.98 -12.95
N ARG A 123 -6.87 -1.67 -14.21
CA ARG A 123 -7.77 -1.88 -15.35
C ARG A 123 -8.21 -3.34 -15.44
N LYS A 124 -7.24 -4.25 -15.42
CA LYS A 124 -7.52 -5.69 -15.44
C LYS A 124 -8.54 -6.11 -14.38
N PHE A 125 -8.47 -5.52 -13.20
CA PHE A 125 -9.43 -5.80 -12.14
C PHE A 125 -10.80 -5.21 -12.43
N LEU A 126 -10.88 -3.95 -12.86
CA LEU A 126 -12.14 -3.29 -13.21
C LEU A 126 -12.85 -4.00 -14.36
N ASP A 127 -12.14 -4.37 -15.41
CA ASP A 127 -12.68 -5.11 -16.55
C ASP A 127 -13.27 -6.46 -16.11
N LYS A 128 -12.52 -7.20 -15.28
CA LYS A 128 -12.99 -8.48 -14.71
C LYS A 128 -14.24 -8.31 -13.85
N MET A 129 -14.39 -7.21 -13.15
CA MET A 129 -15.59 -6.92 -12.38
C MET A 129 -16.76 -6.50 -13.28
N LEU A 130 -16.48 -5.73 -14.33
CA LEU A 130 -17.48 -5.36 -15.34
C LEU A 130 -18.06 -6.58 -16.06
N GLU A 131 -17.22 -7.54 -16.44
CA GLU A 131 -17.64 -8.84 -17.00
C GLU A 131 -18.59 -9.62 -16.06
N ARG A 132 -18.45 -9.39 -14.75
CA ARG A 132 -19.34 -9.96 -13.71
C ARG A 132 -20.56 -9.10 -13.41
N GLY A 133 -20.82 -8.07 -14.22
CA GLY A 133 -21.95 -7.15 -14.06
C GLY A 133 -21.74 -6.06 -13.00
N MET A 134 -20.51 -5.88 -12.50
CA MET A 134 -20.20 -4.86 -11.49
C MET A 134 -19.38 -3.72 -12.11
N ASN A 135 -20.03 -2.63 -12.47
CA ASN A 135 -19.36 -1.41 -12.92
C ASN A 135 -18.83 -0.61 -11.72
N LEU A 136 -17.67 -1.00 -11.19
CA LEU A 136 -17.07 -0.39 -10.00
C LEU A 136 -16.70 1.08 -10.21
N GLU A 137 -16.35 1.51 -11.41
CA GLU A 137 -16.06 2.93 -11.71
C GLU A 137 -17.26 3.82 -11.38
N SER A 138 -18.49 3.36 -11.70
CA SER A 138 -19.71 4.10 -11.41
C SER A 138 -20.04 4.22 -9.92
N TYR A 139 -19.28 3.56 -9.05
CA TYR A 139 -19.52 3.59 -7.60
C TYR A 139 -18.89 4.80 -6.93
N PHE A 140 -17.94 5.46 -7.60
CA PHE A 140 -17.12 6.53 -7.04
C PHE A 140 -17.19 7.82 -7.88
N PRO A 141 -18.34 8.46 -8.02
CA PRO A 141 -18.50 9.59 -8.93
C PRO A 141 -17.73 10.86 -8.50
N GLU A 142 -17.36 10.95 -7.22
CA GLU A 142 -16.65 12.11 -6.65
C GLU A 142 -15.16 11.82 -6.36
N THR A 143 -14.68 10.63 -6.75
CA THR A 143 -13.33 10.15 -6.42
C THR A 143 -12.58 9.81 -7.70
N LYS A 144 -11.32 10.19 -7.79
CA LYS A 144 -10.49 9.89 -8.95
C LYS A 144 -9.87 8.48 -8.81
N LEU A 145 -10.12 7.64 -9.80
CA LEU A 145 -9.48 6.33 -9.92
C LEU A 145 -8.10 6.49 -10.59
N LEU A 146 -7.07 5.93 -9.98
CA LEU A 146 -5.69 5.92 -10.49
C LEU A 146 -5.29 4.49 -10.80
N MET A 147 -4.99 4.25 -12.08
CA MET A 147 -4.66 2.91 -12.55
C MET A 147 -3.19 2.58 -12.28
N LEU A 148 -2.94 1.43 -11.65
CA LEU A 148 -1.58 0.97 -11.36
C LEU A 148 -0.75 0.79 -12.64
N GLU A 149 -1.40 0.42 -13.73
CA GLU A 149 -0.78 0.26 -15.04
C GLU A 149 -0.20 1.58 -15.55
N ASP A 150 -0.96 2.68 -15.50
CA ASP A 150 -0.52 4.00 -15.94
C ASP A 150 0.67 4.48 -15.11
N ILE A 151 0.55 4.36 -13.81
CA ILE A 151 1.63 4.73 -12.89
C ILE A 151 2.90 3.94 -13.19
N LYS A 152 2.76 2.65 -13.51
CA LYS A 152 3.89 1.79 -13.89
C LYS A 152 4.52 2.23 -15.22
N GLU A 153 3.74 2.65 -16.20
CA GLU A 153 4.24 3.13 -17.48
C GLU A 153 5.00 4.44 -17.38
N GLU A 154 4.60 5.33 -16.49
CA GLU A 154 5.30 6.59 -16.22
C GLU A 154 6.67 6.41 -15.55
N ILE A 155 6.97 5.24 -15.01
CA ILE A 155 8.24 4.95 -14.36
C ILE A 155 9.26 4.51 -15.41
N SER A 156 10.24 5.35 -15.71
CA SER A 156 11.28 5.04 -16.67
C SER A 156 12.14 3.83 -16.26
N THR A 157 12.68 3.12 -17.24
CA THR A 157 13.58 1.98 -16.99
C THR A 157 14.80 2.38 -16.15
N LEU A 158 15.35 3.57 -16.41
CA LEU A 158 16.47 4.09 -15.62
C LEU A 158 16.09 4.27 -14.14
N SER A 159 14.92 4.84 -13.87
CA SER A 159 14.41 5.00 -12.50
C SER A 159 14.23 3.65 -11.80
N ARG A 160 13.75 2.63 -12.51
CA ARG A 160 13.61 1.26 -11.98
C ARG A 160 14.96 0.67 -11.59
N ILE A 161 15.98 0.79 -12.47
CA ILE A 161 17.33 0.27 -12.22
C ILE A 161 17.97 0.99 -11.03
N ILE A 162 17.94 2.32 -11.01
CA ILE A 162 18.52 3.12 -9.92
C ILE A 162 17.84 2.77 -8.59
N THR A 163 16.52 2.64 -8.57
CA THR A 163 15.77 2.33 -7.35
C THR A 163 16.03 0.89 -6.90
N LEU A 164 16.18 -0.06 -7.82
CA LEU A 164 16.59 -1.43 -7.49
C LEU A 164 17.97 -1.44 -6.83
N LEU A 165 18.95 -0.70 -7.36
CA LEU A 165 20.28 -0.60 -6.77
C LEU A 165 20.21 0.02 -5.37
N LYS A 166 19.42 1.08 -5.18
CA LYS A 166 19.18 1.69 -3.86
C LYS A 166 18.53 0.70 -2.89
N ALA A 167 17.53 -0.05 -3.32
CA ALA A 167 16.87 -1.08 -2.51
C ALA A 167 17.84 -2.17 -2.05
N ILE A 168 18.85 -2.52 -2.86
CA ILE A 168 19.87 -3.53 -2.53
C ILE A 168 20.95 -2.97 -1.61
N ILE A 169 21.48 -1.80 -1.92
CA ILE A 169 22.71 -1.25 -1.33
C ILE A 169 22.42 -0.46 -0.05
N LEU A 170 21.39 0.40 -0.04
CA LEU A 170 21.16 1.30 1.08
C LEU A 170 20.77 0.53 2.36
N PRO A 171 21.30 0.91 3.53
CA PRO A 171 20.85 0.36 4.80
C PRO A 171 19.42 0.82 5.14
N VAL A 172 18.77 0.11 6.08
CA VAL A 172 17.40 0.40 6.53
C VAL A 172 17.22 1.87 6.92
N SER A 173 18.13 2.40 7.74
CA SER A 173 18.07 3.79 8.22
C SER A 173 18.08 4.83 7.10
N MET A 174 18.87 4.60 6.05
CA MET A 174 18.91 5.50 4.90
C MET A 174 17.62 5.43 4.06
N ILE A 175 17.07 4.23 3.90
CA ILE A 175 15.80 4.07 3.19
C ILE A 175 14.68 4.76 3.97
N GLN A 176 14.59 4.55 5.29
CA GLN A 176 13.61 5.23 6.15
C GLN A 176 13.72 6.74 6.00
N LYS A 177 14.90 7.30 6.20
CA LYS A 177 15.13 8.75 6.14
C LYS A 177 14.79 9.36 4.76
N SER A 178 14.99 8.62 3.66
CA SER A 178 14.87 9.16 2.29
C SER A 178 13.51 8.92 1.64
N TYR A 179 12.75 7.96 2.12
CA TYR A 179 11.52 7.51 1.44
C TYR A 179 10.31 7.38 2.36
N PHE A 180 10.52 7.23 3.67
CA PHE A 180 9.43 7.01 4.61
C PHE A 180 9.20 8.26 5.44
N LYS A 181 7.97 8.49 5.85
CA LYS A 181 7.61 9.53 6.81
C LYS A 181 7.66 8.96 8.23
N ASP A 182 8.00 9.82 9.17
CA ASP A 182 7.90 9.46 10.58
C ASP A 182 6.42 9.34 10.96
N VAL A 183 6.09 8.23 11.61
CA VAL A 183 4.74 7.94 12.10
C VAL A 183 4.80 7.45 13.53
N SER A 184 3.77 7.79 14.30
CA SER A 184 3.56 7.26 15.63
C SER A 184 2.85 5.91 15.55
N MET A 185 3.07 5.05 16.55
CA MET A 185 2.28 3.82 16.72
C MET A 185 0.80 4.08 16.96
N ASN A 186 0.44 5.31 17.37
CA ASN A 186 -0.94 5.73 17.60
C ASN A 186 -1.61 6.32 16.35
N ASP A 187 -0.86 6.50 15.25
CA ASP A 187 -1.42 6.99 14.00
C ASP A 187 -2.26 5.92 13.33
N THR A 188 -3.39 6.33 12.74
CA THR A 188 -4.27 5.41 12.02
C THR A 188 -3.57 4.89 10.77
N ALA A 189 -3.28 3.59 10.74
CA ALA A 189 -2.64 2.95 9.60
C ALA A 189 -3.64 2.54 8.51
N ALA A 190 -4.80 2.00 8.90
CA ALA A 190 -5.80 1.53 7.94
C ALA A 190 -7.24 1.65 8.49
N ILE A 191 -8.19 1.78 7.59
CA ILE A 191 -9.63 1.78 7.83
C ILE A 191 -10.29 0.76 6.90
#